data_c1f07bd97f46ecb770daa6a71ea3a1e6
#
_entry.id   c1f07bd97f46ecb770daa6a71ea3a1e6
#
_cell.length_a   1.000
_cell.length_b   1.000
_cell.length_c   1.000
_cell.angle_alpha   90.00
_cell.angle_beta   90.00
_cell.angle_gamma   90.00
#
_symmetry.space_group_name_H-M   'P 1'
#
loop_
_entity.id
_entity.type
_entity.pdbx_description
1 polymer ?
#
loop_
_entity_poly.entity_id
_entity_poly.type
_entity_poly.pdbx_seq_one_letter_code
_entity_poly.pdbx_strand_id
1 'polypeptide(L)'
;MFAFEFSEDDSFAQPLQRSQPSPLDGMNFSKPQDVYSKDGVLQTALSVDYKIGEVDNQSITSTVYNGSLPGPTLHLYPGDRLELDLINNLNESTNLHFHGIHASPANNSDNVFLEVAPGETQHYTVDVPKDHLPGTLWYHSHEGVGVGVSYAQVSAGLSGLLIIEGTEKLLPEPLQNITTQTFAIRDFPFDNLFVTTHGELSDTNTGSERITVNGEINPDVNITSGETQLWRFANIGPENEYQIALPSHTFHVIGEDGSPVWEVWQNDTLFLPSGKRFDVLVTATGNGSIPLNNTFGLGYYKDNRFATINIQGNQEDVEKENIIPTSLRPREDLNNANIANYRVLNFSSDDKDWIYKINNRTFDHNRIDQTVKLGTVEEWKLVNLDDPESGNIHPFHIHVNDFQVISVNGEPYDARGLQDTVTIPTGGEVVVRIPFNDFVGKSVYHCHLMFHGDFGMMGVFEVVK
;
A
#
# COMPACT_ATOMS: atom_id res chain seq x y z
N MET A 1 -22.36 39.73 7.53
CA MET A 1 -23.14 39.17 8.65
C MET A 1 -24.41 38.62 8.07
N PHE A 2 -24.39 37.41 7.55
CA PHE A 2 -25.57 36.66 7.14
C PHE A 2 -25.58 35.38 7.96
N ALA A 3 -26.53 35.31 8.87
CA ALA A 3 -26.81 34.09 9.62
C ALA A 3 -27.60 33.16 8.68
N PHE A 4 -27.08 31.99 8.40
CA PHE A 4 -27.86 30.89 7.84
C PHE A 4 -28.53 30.18 9.03
N GLU A 5 -29.84 30.30 9.13
CA GLU A 5 -30.66 29.42 9.96
C GLU A 5 -30.66 28.04 9.31
N PHE A 6 -30.05 27.06 9.98
CA PHE A 6 -30.24 25.66 9.65
C PHE A 6 -31.63 25.24 10.06
N SER A 7 -32.42 24.74 9.12
CA SER A 7 -33.72 24.14 9.42
C SER A 7 -33.49 22.82 10.17
N GLU A 8 -34.14 22.65 11.31
CA GLU A 8 -34.13 21.46 12.15
C GLU A 8 -34.88 20.26 11.53
N ASP A 9 -34.58 19.84 10.31
CA ASP A 9 -35.28 18.70 9.71
C ASP A 9 -34.37 17.74 8.92
N ASP A 10 -33.06 17.73 9.24
CA ASP A 10 -32.19 16.64 8.84
C ASP A 10 -32.15 15.60 9.97
N SER A 11 -33.06 14.62 9.85
CA SER A 11 -33.00 13.39 10.64
C SER A 11 -31.82 12.55 10.19
N PHE A 12 -30.60 12.96 10.50
CA PHE A 12 -29.47 12.05 10.58
C PHE A 12 -29.83 11.07 11.69
N ALA A 13 -30.04 9.81 11.31
CA ALA A 13 -30.25 8.72 12.25
C ALA A 13 -29.11 8.80 13.29
N GLN A 14 -29.45 9.06 14.55
CA GLN A 14 -28.47 8.97 15.62
C GLN A 14 -27.87 7.57 15.56
N PRO A 15 -26.54 7.43 15.49
CA PRO A 15 -25.92 6.11 15.52
C PRO A 15 -26.37 5.48 16.84
N LEU A 16 -26.90 4.26 16.74
CA LEU A 16 -27.16 3.42 17.90
C LEU A 16 -25.86 3.38 18.70
N GLN A 17 -25.86 3.89 19.92
CA GLN A 17 -24.81 3.67 20.90
C GLN A 17 -24.77 2.15 21.20
N ARG A 18 -24.14 1.39 20.30
CA ARG A 18 -23.71 0.04 20.63
C ARG A 18 -22.52 0.21 21.57
N SER A 19 -22.60 -0.42 22.74
CA SER A 19 -21.43 -0.53 23.62
C SER A 19 -20.27 -1.06 22.79
N GLN A 20 -19.17 -0.31 22.71
CA GLN A 20 -17.96 -0.81 22.07
C GLN A 20 -17.61 -2.16 22.71
N PRO A 21 -17.26 -3.18 21.92
CA PRO A 21 -16.69 -4.38 22.49
C PRO A 21 -15.49 -4.00 23.32
N SER A 22 -15.34 -4.62 24.50
CA SER A 22 -14.17 -4.37 25.33
C SER A 22 -12.92 -4.75 24.55
N PRO A 23 -11.91 -3.86 24.45
CA PRO A 23 -10.64 -4.22 23.79
C PRO A 23 -10.06 -5.49 24.42
N LEU A 24 -9.31 -6.26 23.64
CA LEU A 24 -8.56 -7.40 24.17
C LEU A 24 -7.59 -6.89 25.23
N ASP A 25 -7.95 -7.10 26.51
CA ASP A 25 -7.23 -6.53 27.65
C ASP A 25 -5.80 -7.12 27.81
N GLY A 26 -4.86 -6.23 28.12
CA GLY A 26 -3.65 -6.58 28.88
C GLY A 26 -2.49 -7.23 28.09
N MET A 27 -2.47 -7.17 26.76
CA MET A 27 -1.33 -7.68 25.99
C MET A 27 -0.79 -6.62 25.04
N ASN A 28 0.53 -6.46 25.03
CA ASN A 28 1.23 -5.73 23.97
C ASN A 28 0.86 -6.29 22.60
N PHE A 29 0.96 -5.49 21.53
CA PHE A 29 0.80 -6.00 20.17
C PHE A 29 1.74 -7.17 19.95
N SER A 30 1.23 -8.22 19.32
CA SER A 30 2.09 -9.32 18.89
C SER A 30 2.92 -8.84 17.70
N LYS A 31 4.12 -9.41 17.52
CA LYS A 31 4.86 -9.24 16.27
C LYS A 31 4.09 -9.93 15.13
N PRO A 32 4.14 -9.40 13.90
CA PRO A 32 3.56 -10.07 12.76
C PRO A 32 4.17 -11.46 12.61
N GLN A 33 3.32 -12.45 12.32
CA GLN A 33 3.73 -13.82 12.09
C GLN A 33 3.77 -14.08 10.59
N ASP A 34 4.76 -14.86 10.15
CA ASP A 34 4.80 -15.35 8.78
C ASP A 34 3.91 -16.59 8.65
N VAL A 35 2.98 -16.56 7.69
CA VAL A 35 2.04 -17.64 7.39
C VAL A 35 2.25 -18.09 5.95
N TYR A 36 2.72 -19.33 5.76
CA TYR A 36 3.09 -19.86 4.45
C TYR A 36 2.02 -20.78 3.88
N SER A 37 1.84 -20.74 2.55
CA SER A 37 1.07 -21.75 1.83
C SER A 37 1.73 -23.12 1.97
N LYS A 38 0.88 -24.17 1.96
CA LYS A 38 1.32 -25.55 2.00
C LYS A 38 0.55 -26.36 0.95
N ASP A 39 1.30 -27.12 0.15
CA ASP A 39 0.73 -27.98 -0.90
C ASP A 39 -0.19 -27.22 -1.88
N GLY A 40 0.17 -25.95 -2.20
CA GLY A 40 -0.58 -25.10 -3.12
C GLY A 40 -1.76 -24.35 -2.52
N VAL A 41 -1.94 -24.38 -1.18
CA VAL A 41 -3.01 -23.66 -0.50
C VAL A 41 -2.49 -22.96 0.75
N LEU A 42 -2.86 -21.69 0.92
CA LEU A 42 -2.75 -21.00 2.19
C LEU A 42 -4.13 -20.90 2.81
N GLN A 43 -4.36 -21.72 3.84
CA GLN A 43 -5.59 -21.68 4.62
C GLN A 43 -5.34 -20.96 5.94
N THR A 44 -6.06 -19.86 6.19
CA THR A 44 -5.86 -19.03 7.39
C THR A 44 -7.12 -18.28 7.79
N ALA A 45 -7.07 -17.64 8.95
CA ALA A 45 -8.12 -16.71 9.39
C ALA A 45 -7.48 -15.42 9.88
N LEU A 46 -8.15 -14.31 9.63
CA LEU A 46 -7.83 -12.98 10.18
C LEU A 46 -9.01 -12.54 11.05
N SER A 47 -8.83 -12.54 12.36
CA SER A 47 -9.76 -11.88 13.26
C SER A 47 -9.45 -10.39 13.30
N VAL A 48 -10.48 -9.57 13.15
CA VAL A 48 -10.39 -8.11 13.24
C VAL A 48 -10.91 -7.70 14.59
N ASP A 49 -10.03 -7.15 15.42
CA ASP A 49 -10.33 -6.84 16.83
C ASP A 49 -9.85 -5.44 17.20
N TYR A 50 -10.50 -4.83 18.20
CA TYR A 50 -9.92 -3.72 18.92
C TYR A 50 -8.91 -4.24 19.96
N LYS A 51 -7.74 -3.61 20.02
CA LYS A 51 -6.71 -3.97 21.00
C LYS A 51 -6.06 -2.73 21.60
N ILE A 52 -5.80 -2.80 22.89
CA ILE A 52 -4.94 -1.84 23.57
C ILE A 52 -3.52 -2.42 23.57
N GLY A 53 -2.55 -1.64 23.12
CA GLY A 53 -1.14 -2.00 23.14
C GLY A 53 -0.28 -0.77 23.42
N GLU A 54 1.03 -0.95 23.42
CA GLU A 54 1.98 0.12 23.65
C GLU A 54 2.88 0.30 22.43
N VAL A 55 3.07 1.56 22.03
CA VAL A 55 4.06 2.01 21.05
C VAL A 55 4.77 3.21 21.65
N ASP A 56 6.11 3.23 21.69
CA ASP A 56 6.94 4.28 22.32
C ASP A 56 6.56 4.55 23.80
N ASN A 57 6.24 3.50 24.58
CA ASN A 57 5.75 3.59 25.97
C ASN A 57 4.44 4.39 26.12
N GLN A 58 3.69 4.54 25.05
CA GLN A 58 2.36 5.15 25.08
C GLN A 58 1.31 4.09 24.78
N SER A 59 0.26 4.06 25.58
CA SER A 59 -0.88 3.16 25.35
C SER A 59 -1.73 3.71 24.22
N ILE A 60 -1.95 2.87 23.21
CA ILE A 60 -2.82 3.18 22.08
C ILE A 60 -3.91 2.12 21.96
N THR A 61 -5.09 2.52 21.50
CA THR A 61 -6.12 1.59 21.06
C THR A 61 -6.03 1.49 19.53
N SER A 62 -5.95 0.27 19.02
CA SER A 62 -5.75 0.00 17.61
C SER A 62 -6.74 -1.05 17.13
N THR A 63 -7.08 -1.03 15.85
CA THR A 63 -7.70 -2.18 15.18
C THR A 63 -6.59 -3.08 14.65
N VAL A 64 -6.73 -4.37 14.82
CA VAL A 64 -5.65 -5.32 14.54
C VAL A 64 -6.15 -6.57 13.84
N TYR A 65 -5.30 -7.17 13.00
CA TYR A 65 -5.48 -8.53 12.52
C TYR A 65 -4.76 -9.52 13.45
N ASN A 66 -5.50 -10.49 14.01
CA ASN A 66 -4.97 -11.52 14.91
C ASN A 66 -4.16 -10.98 16.09
N GLY A 67 -4.50 -9.78 16.55
CA GLY A 67 -3.85 -9.13 17.70
C GLY A 67 -2.43 -8.63 17.42
N SER A 68 -1.95 -8.63 16.18
CA SER A 68 -0.64 -8.10 15.77
C SER A 68 -0.77 -6.78 15.02
N LEU A 69 0.31 -5.99 15.07
CA LEU A 69 0.42 -4.70 14.40
C LEU A 69 1.82 -4.56 13.79
N PRO A 70 1.95 -4.56 12.46
CA PRO A 70 0.93 -4.88 11.45
C PRO A 70 0.40 -6.32 11.58
N GLY A 71 -0.61 -6.66 10.78
CA GLY A 71 -1.15 -8.02 10.68
C GLY A 71 -0.11 -9.04 10.20
N PRO A 72 -0.43 -10.36 10.22
CA PRO A 72 0.47 -11.41 9.76
C PRO A 72 0.96 -11.18 8.34
N THR A 73 2.19 -11.59 8.05
CA THR A 73 2.69 -11.64 6.67
C THR A 73 2.22 -12.94 6.02
N LEU A 74 1.50 -12.83 4.91
CA LEU A 74 0.98 -13.97 4.15
C LEU A 74 1.95 -14.28 3.01
N HIS A 75 2.36 -15.55 2.87
CA HIS A 75 3.29 -16.01 1.86
C HIS A 75 2.63 -17.01 0.91
N LEU A 76 2.54 -16.67 -0.37
CA LEU A 76 1.97 -17.47 -1.45
C LEU A 76 2.99 -17.66 -2.56
N TYR A 77 2.84 -18.72 -3.33
CA TYR A 77 3.58 -18.92 -4.57
C TYR A 77 2.67 -18.73 -5.79
N PRO A 78 3.23 -18.40 -6.97
CA PRO A 78 2.45 -18.39 -8.19
C PRO A 78 1.75 -19.75 -8.43
N GLY A 79 0.43 -19.71 -8.60
CA GLY A 79 -0.42 -20.89 -8.74
C GLY A 79 -1.05 -21.40 -7.46
N ASP A 80 -0.76 -20.79 -6.32
CA ASP A 80 -1.40 -21.13 -5.04
C ASP A 80 -2.82 -20.57 -4.95
N ARG A 81 -3.58 -21.10 -4.00
CA ARG A 81 -4.87 -20.58 -3.58
C ARG A 81 -4.81 -20.08 -2.15
N LEU A 82 -5.31 -18.86 -1.93
CA LEU A 82 -5.62 -18.36 -0.59
C LEU A 82 -7.06 -18.71 -0.23
N GLU A 83 -7.26 -19.38 0.91
CA GLU A 83 -8.56 -19.58 1.57
C GLU A 83 -8.49 -18.87 2.92
N LEU A 84 -9.19 -17.75 3.06
CA LEU A 84 -9.08 -16.86 4.21
C LEU A 84 -10.45 -16.54 4.79
N ASP A 85 -10.64 -16.79 6.08
CA ASP A 85 -11.79 -16.34 6.84
C ASP A 85 -11.48 -14.99 7.50
N LEU A 86 -12.18 -13.93 7.10
CA LEU A 86 -12.16 -12.64 7.77
C LEU A 86 -13.28 -12.60 8.80
N ILE A 87 -12.92 -12.56 10.08
CA ILE A 87 -13.85 -12.59 11.21
C ILE A 87 -13.94 -11.17 11.78
N ASN A 88 -15.06 -10.50 11.58
CA ASN A 88 -15.25 -9.13 12.04
C ASN A 88 -15.77 -9.06 13.48
N ASN A 89 -14.90 -8.75 14.42
CA ASN A 89 -15.26 -8.51 15.83
C ASN A 89 -15.39 -7.01 16.16
N LEU A 90 -15.36 -6.12 15.16
CA LEU A 90 -15.61 -4.71 15.34
C LEU A 90 -17.12 -4.44 15.51
N ASN A 91 -17.47 -3.22 15.88
CA ASN A 91 -18.84 -2.73 15.92
C ASN A 91 -19.26 -2.00 14.63
N GLU A 92 -18.43 -2.04 13.60
CA GLU A 92 -18.60 -1.45 12.28
C GLU A 92 -18.27 -2.48 11.19
N SER A 93 -18.72 -2.24 9.96
CA SER A 93 -18.39 -3.09 8.82
C SER A 93 -16.91 -3.00 8.48
N THR A 94 -16.41 -4.05 7.85
CA THR A 94 -15.05 -4.11 7.29
C THR A 94 -15.05 -4.98 6.04
N ASN A 95 -13.94 -5.02 5.33
CA ASN A 95 -13.66 -5.98 4.27
C ASN A 95 -12.15 -6.18 4.12
N LEU A 96 -11.73 -6.81 3.03
CA LEU A 96 -10.33 -7.06 2.75
C LEU A 96 -10.04 -6.85 1.27
N HIS A 97 -8.97 -6.09 0.98
CA HIS A 97 -8.36 -5.92 -0.32
C HIS A 97 -6.92 -6.44 -0.27
N PHE A 98 -6.52 -7.13 -1.33
CA PHE A 98 -5.16 -7.62 -1.52
C PHE A 98 -4.45 -6.74 -2.55
N HIS A 99 -3.87 -5.66 -2.09
CA HIS A 99 -3.25 -4.62 -2.92
C HIS A 99 -2.07 -5.16 -3.73
N GLY A 100 -2.15 -5.01 -5.04
CA GLY A 100 -1.15 -5.44 -6.01
C GLY A 100 -1.32 -6.89 -6.47
N ILE A 101 -2.33 -7.62 -6.01
CA ILE A 101 -2.58 -8.96 -6.51
C ILE A 101 -3.30 -8.93 -7.87
N HIS A 102 -2.74 -9.63 -8.84
CA HIS A 102 -3.41 -9.86 -10.12
C HIS A 102 -4.35 -11.07 -9.99
N ALA A 103 -5.57 -10.83 -9.50
CA ALA A 103 -6.58 -11.85 -9.25
C ALA A 103 -7.98 -11.39 -9.65
N SER A 104 -8.95 -12.30 -9.61
CA SER A 104 -10.34 -11.98 -9.97
C SER A 104 -10.96 -10.95 -9.01
N PRO A 105 -11.59 -9.85 -9.50
CA PRO A 105 -12.31 -8.90 -8.65
C PRO A 105 -13.74 -9.32 -8.34
N ALA A 106 -14.10 -10.58 -8.60
CA ALA A 106 -15.50 -11.04 -8.53
C ALA A 106 -15.73 -12.05 -7.41
N ASN A 107 -16.99 -12.20 -7.03
CA ASN A 107 -17.47 -13.12 -6.01
C ASN A 107 -16.79 -12.89 -4.65
N ASN A 108 -16.21 -13.92 -4.07
CA ASN A 108 -15.48 -13.91 -2.80
C ASN A 108 -13.94 -13.89 -2.98
N SER A 109 -13.46 -13.39 -4.11
CA SER A 109 -12.03 -13.15 -4.36
C SER A 109 -11.65 -11.72 -3.94
N ASP A 110 -10.77 -11.01 -4.66
CA ASP A 110 -10.39 -9.62 -4.34
C ASP A 110 -11.51 -8.63 -4.72
N ASN A 111 -12.64 -8.76 -4.06
CA ASN A 111 -13.87 -8.00 -4.33
C ASN A 111 -14.11 -6.95 -3.24
N VAL A 112 -13.70 -5.71 -3.50
CA VAL A 112 -13.84 -4.59 -2.56
C VAL A 112 -15.29 -4.13 -2.32
N PHE A 113 -16.25 -4.66 -3.07
CA PHE A 113 -17.68 -4.40 -2.86
C PHE A 113 -18.32 -5.36 -1.85
N LEU A 114 -17.56 -6.29 -1.29
CA LEU A 114 -18.02 -7.10 -0.16
C LEU A 114 -18.04 -6.26 1.11
N GLU A 115 -19.05 -6.49 1.92
CA GLU A 115 -19.22 -5.90 3.24
C GLU A 115 -19.33 -7.02 4.27
N VAL A 116 -18.51 -6.97 5.31
CA VAL A 116 -18.52 -7.90 6.42
C VAL A 116 -19.07 -7.19 7.64
N ALA A 117 -20.35 -7.42 7.95
CA ALA A 117 -21.02 -6.73 9.06
C ALA A 117 -20.44 -7.14 10.43
N PRO A 118 -20.69 -6.36 11.49
CA PRO A 118 -20.29 -6.69 12.86
C PRO A 118 -20.71 -8.09 13.29
N GLY A 119 -19.75 -8.90 13.74
CA GLY A 119 -19.97 -10.28 14.19
C GLY A 119 -20.11 -11.32 13.07
N GLU A 120 -19.96 -10.93 11.81
CA GLU A 120 -19.98 -11.84 10.69
C GLU A 120 -18.58 -12.34 10.30
N THR A 121 -18.57 -13.40 9.52
CA THR A 121 -17.36 -13.97 8.90
C THR A 121 -17.55 -14.04 7.40
N GLN A 122 -16.60 -13.50 6.64
CA GLN A 122 -16.53 -13.61 5.20
C GLN A 122 -15.42 -14.57 4.80
N HIS A 123 -15.75 -15.55 3.98
CA HIS A 123 -14.76 -16.44 3.39
C HIS A 123 -14.27 -15.87 2.06
N TYR A 124 -12.98 -15.64 1.94
CA TYR A 124 -12.29 -15.23 0.72
C TYR A 124 -11.62 -16.43 0.07
N THR A 125 -11.71 -16.52 -1.25
CA THR A 125 -11.02 -17.51 -2.08
C THR A 125 -10.30 -16.78 -3.21
N VAL A 126 -8.99 -16.70 -3.14
CA VAL A 126 -8.17 -16.00 -4.15
C VAL A 126 -7.25 -16.99 -4.83
N ASP A 127 -7.49 -17.22 -6.12
CA ASP A 127 -6.61 -18.03 -6.96
C ASP A 127 -5.49 -17.12 -7.51
N VAL A 128 -4.26 -17.38 -7.10
CA VAL A 128 -3.09 -16.70 -7.65
C VAL A 128 -2.75 -17.33 -9.01
N PRO A 129 -2.72 -16.57 -10.11
CA PRO A 129 -2.33 -17.09 -11.41
C PRO A 129 -0.94 -17.77 -11.40
N LYS A 130 -0.76 -18.81 -12.20
CA LYS A 130 0.53 -19.54 -12.27
C LYS A 130 1.67 -18.70 -12.84
N ASP A 131 1.34 -17.70 -13.59
CA ASP A 131 2.22 -16.70 -14.20
C ASP A 131 2.27 -15.39 -13.45
N HIS A 132 1.63 -15.33 -12.26
CA HIS A 132 1.75 -14.17 -11.38
C HIS A 132 3.22 -13.91 -11.05
N LEU A 133 3.64 -12.66 -11.15
CA LEU A 133 5.01 -12.27 -10.85
C LEU A 133 5.27 -12.27 -9.33
N PRO A 134 6.47 -12.70 -8.88
CA PRO A 134 6.82 -12.66 -7.48
C PRO A 134 7.17 -11.23 -7.03
N GLY A 135 6.85 -10.89 -5.79
CA GLY A 135 7.17 -9.57 -5.25
C GLY A 135 6.43 -9.25 -3.95
N THR A 136 6.58 -8.00 -3.52
CA THR A 136 6.01 -7.48 -2.28
C THR A 136 4.68 -6.80 -2.52
N LEU A 137 3.62 -7.38 -1.98
CA LEU A 137 2.26 -6.90 -1.94
C LEU A 137 1.86 -6.64 -0.49
N TRP A 138 0.63 -6.18 -0.29
CA TRP A 138 0.09 -6.00 1.05
C TRP A 138 -1.44 -6.17 1.05
N TYR A 139 -2.06 -6.19 2.21
CA TYR A 139 -3.51 -6.26 2.33
C TYR A 139 -4.01 -5.29 3.40
N HIS A 140 -5.23 -4.79 3.21
CA HIS A 140 -5.83 -3.82 4.11
C HIS A 140 -7.36 -3.77 3.97
N SER A 141 -8.02 -3.11 4.90
CA SER A 141 -9.44 -2.79 4.78
C SER A 141 -9.67 -1.81 3.63
N HIS A 142 -10.71 -2.06 2.83
CA HIS A 142 -11.14 -1.22 1.70
C HIS A 142 -12.66 -1.08 1.70
N GLU A 143 -13.24 -0.85 2.86
CA GLU A 143 -14.70 -0.75 3.02
C GLU A 143 -15.17 0.57 2.40
N GLY A 144 -15.86 0.50 1.26
CA GLY A 144 -16.22 1.66 0.43
C GLY A 144 -17.67 2.13 0.58
N VAL A 145 -18.45 1.54 1.51
CA VAL A 145 -19.86 1.92 1.72
C VAL A 145 -19.98 3.08 2.71
N GLY A 146 -19.09 3.13 3.69
CA GLY A 146 -19.03 4.21 4.67
C GLY A 146 -17.97 5.25 4.35
N VAL A 147 -18.34 6.54 4.36
CA VAL A 147 -17.38 7.63 4.16
C VAL A 147 -16.35 7.63 5.29
N GLY A 148 -15.07 7.56 4.96
CA GLY A 148 -13.96 7.60 5.92
C GLY A 148 -13.68 6.29 6.68
N VAL A 149 -14.34 5.17 6.37
CA VAL A 149 -14.21 3.91 7.12
C VAL A 149 -12.88 3.22 6.85
N SER A 150 -12.47 3.07 5.58
CA SER A 150 -11.17 2.48 5.24
C SER A 150 -10.02 3.28 5.82
N TYR A 151 -10.07 4.61 5.66
CA TYR A 151 -9.08 5.51 6.23
C TYR A 151 -8.95 5.30 7.76
N ALA A 152 -10.09 5.29 8.47
CA ALA A 152 -10.11 5.09 9.91
C ALA A 152 -9.53 3.72 10.32
N GLN A 153 -9.93 2.65 9.64
CA GLN A 153 -9.50 1.29 9.95
C GLN A 153 -8.02 1.07 9.65
N VAL A 154 -7.52 1.57 8.49
CA VAL A 154 -6.10 1.46 8.16
C VAL A 154 -5.25 2.36 9.05
N SER A 155 -5.69 3.60 9.33
CA SER A 155 -5.02 4.49 10.29
C SER A 155 -4.91 3.84 11.67
N ALA A 156 -5.96 3.16 12.11
CA ALA A 156 -5.98 2.44 13.36
C ALA A 156 -5.21 1.10 13.34
N GLY A 157 -4.79 0.54 12.19
CA GLY A 157 -3.91 -0.61 12.18
C GLY A 157 -4.19 -1.72 11.17
N LEU A 158 -5.33 -1.70 10.46
CA LEU A 158 -5.73 -2.80 9.58
C LEU A 158 -4.92 -2.84 8.26
N SER A 159 -3.67 -3.26 8.38
CA SER A 159 -2.79 -3.55 7.24
C SER A 159 -1.81 -4.68 7.58
N GLY A 160 -1.33 -5.40 6.56
CA GLY A 160 -0.33 -6.46 6.67
C GLY A 160 0.32 -6.77 5.32
N LEU A 161 1.46 -7.45 5.32
CA LEU A 161 2.17 -7.80 4.09
C LEU A 161 1.60 -9.09 3.46
N LEU A 162 1.63 -9.10 2.12
CA LEU A 162 1.40 -10.27 1.29
C LEU A 162 2.61 -10.44 0.37
N ILE A 163 3.29 -11.56 0.41
CA ILE A 163 4.47 -11.83 -0.39
C ILE A 163 4.13 -12.93 -1.41
N ILE A 164 4.30 -12.62 -2.68
CA ILE A 164 4.37 -13.67 -3.70
C ILE A 164 5.82 -14.08 -3.82
N GLU A 165 6.11 -15.30 -3.41
CA GLU A 165 7.45 -15.85 -3.29
C GLU A 165 8.08 -16.17 -4.65
N GLY A 166 9.41 -16.10 -4.72
CA GLY A 166 10.17 -16.48 -5.90
C GLY A 166 11.04 -15.39 -6.49
N THR A 167 11.05 -14.17 -5.93
CA THR A 167 11.92 -13.08 -6.39
C THR A 167 13.39 -13.51 -6.40
N GLU A 168 13.84 -14.27 -5.39
CA GLU A 168 15.21 -14.78 -5.28
C GLU A 168 15.60 -15.70 -6.43
N LYS A 169 14.62 -16.42 -7.03
CA LYS A 169 14.87 -17.32 -8.17
C LYS A 169 15.21 -16.59 -9.47
N LEU A 170 14.88 -15.29 -9.52
CA LEU A 170 15.22 -14.43 -10.66
C LEU A 170 16.66 -13.89 -10.56
N LEU A 171 17.28 -14.00 -9.39
CA LEU A 171 18.62 -13.52 -9.13
C LEU A 171 19.69 -14.51 -9.62
N PRO A 172 20.91 -14.04 -9.92
CA PRO A 172 22.06 -14.92 -10.14
C PRO A 172 22.28 -15.90 -8.98
N GLU A 173 22.77 -17.11 -9.28
CA GLU A 173 22.95 -18.20 -8.32
C GLU A 173 23.60 -17.77 -6.98
N PRO A 174 24.64 -16.92 -6.94
CA PRO A 174 25.22 -16.46 -5.68
C PRO A 174 24.27 -15.64 -4.79
N LEU A 175 23.22 -15.03 -5.38
CA LEU A 175 22.24 -14.20 -4.71
C LEU A 175 20.89 -14.91 -4.43
N GLN A 176 20.74 -16.20 -4.82
CA GLN A 176 19.46 -16.90 -4.60
C GLN A 176 19.21 -17.30 -3.14
N ASN A 177 20.23 -17.27 -2.31
CA ASN A 177 20.11 -17.60 -0.87
C ASN A 177 20.54 -16.43 0.03
N ILE A 178 20.28 -15.19 -0.43
CA ILE A 178 20.59 -14.01 0.37
C ILE A 178 19.58 -13.82 1.50
N THR A 179 20.02 -13.15 2.55
CA THR A 179 19.13 -12.71 3.63
C THR A 179 18.09 -11.74 3.10
N THR A 180 16.83 -11.95 3.46
CA THR A 180 15.73 -11.03 3.13
C THR A 180 15.28 -10.29 4.39
N GLN A 181 15.10 -8.98 4.29
CA GLN A 181 14.51 -8.12 5.33
C GLN A 181 13.23 -7.49 4.79
N THR A 182 12.19 -7.47 5.59
CA THR A 182 10.93 -6.78 5.27
C THR A 182 10.81 -5.52 6.11
N PHE A 183 10.33 -4.45 5.49
CA PHE A 183 10.10 -3.14 6.11
C PHE A 183 8.66 -2.72 5.80
N ALA A 184 7.71 -3.20 6.60
CA ALA A 184 6.33 -2.73 6.58
C ALA A 184 6.28 -1.40 7.33
N ILE A 185 6.27 -0.30 6.58
CA ILE A 185 6.39 1.05 7.09
C ILE A 185 5.00 1.67 7.25
N ARG A 186 4.75 2.24 8.40
CA ARG A 186 3.56 3.05 8.67
C ARG A 186 3.83 4.02 9.79
N ASP A 187 3.02 5.04 9.88
CA ASP A 187 3.01 5.99 10.98
C ASP A 187 1.80 5.78 11.91
N PHE A 188 1.95 6.30 13.11
CA PHE A 188 0.88 6.45 14.08
C PHE A 188 0.88 7.88 14.61
N PRO A 189 -0.26 8.56 14.55
CA PRO A 189 -0.44 9.81 15.24
C PRO A 189 -0.66 9.53 16.73
N PHE A 190 0.15 10.11 17.63
CA PHE A 190 0.08 9.89 19.08
C PHE A 190 -0.71 10.97 19.82
N ASP A 191 -1.00 12.11 19.21
CA ASP A 191 -1.72 13.19 19.82
C ASP A 191 -3.22 13.10 19.52
N ASN A 192 -3.97 12.55 20.46
CA ASN A 192 -5.44 12.49 20.45
C ASN A 192 -6.07 11.58 19.41
N LEU A 193 -5.57 10.29 19.36
CA LEU A 193 -6.24 9.49 18.44
C LEU A 193 -7.19 8.53 18.96
N PHE A 194 -8.36 8.91 18.87
CA PHE A 194 -9.37 8.13 18.21
C PHE A 194 -9.77 8.88 16.97
N VAL A 195 -9.55 8.28 15.82
CA VAL A 195 -10.50 8.44 14.78
C VAL A 195 -11.79 7.88 15.35
N THR A 196 -12.49 8.72 16.10
CA THR A 196 -13.87 8.43 16.44
C THR A 196 -14.58 8.29 15.11
N THR A 197 -15.48 7.36 14.99
CA THR A 197 -16.38 7.10 13.87
C THR A 197 -17.12 8.35 13.35
N HIS A 198 -16.70 9.53 13.66
CA HIS A 198 -17.33 10.81 13.33
C HIS A 198 -16.33 11.93 13.06
N GLY A 199 -15.26 11.65 12.28
CA GLY A 199 -14.63 12.73 11.49
C GLY A 199 -14.12 13.98 12.23
N GLU A 200 -13.86 13.96 13.53
CA GLU A 200 -13.14 15.05 14.18
C GLU A 200 -11.64 14.80 14.02
N LEU A 201 -11.13 15.16 12.85
CA LEU A 201 -9.72 15.30 12.60
C LEU A 201 -9.23 16.53 13.36
N SER A 202 -8.47 16.33 14.40
CA SER A 202 -7.69 17.44 14.95
C SER A 202 -6.48 17.63 14.05
N ASP A 203 -6.47 18.74 13.33
CA ASP A 203 -5.29 19.26 12.63
C ASP A 203 -4.24 19.69 13.68
N THR A 204 -3.60 18.73 14.29
CA THR A 204 -2.46 18.96 15.18
C THR A 204 -1.20 18.40 14.56
N ASN A 205 -0.68 19.13 13.59
CA ASN A 205 0.67 18.96 13.06
C ASN A 205 1.69 19.29 14.18
N THR A 206 1.83 18.40 15.16
CA THR A 206 2.56 18.66 16.40
C THR A 206 3.94 18.03 16.46
N GLY A 207 4.40 17.34 15.37
CA GLY A 207 5.65 16.60 15.39
C GLY A 207 5.64 15.41 16.36
N SER A 208 4.46 14.88 16.67
CA SER A 208 4.26 13.77 17.60
C SER A 208 4.17 12.42 16.90
N GLU A 209 3.98 12.42 15.59
CA GLU A 209 3.87 11.20 14.82
C GLU A 209 5.12 10.34 14.90
N ARG A 210 4.91 9.03 14.91
CA ARG A 210 5.96 8.02 14.97
C ARG A 210 5.88 7.12 13.75
N ILE A 211 7.02 6.96 13.11
CA ILE A 211 7.18 5.93 12.08
C ILE A 211 7.48 4.62 12.78
N THR A 212 6.76 3.58 12.40
CA THR A 212 7.07 2.20 12.80
C THR A 212 7.45 1.37 11.59
N VAL A 213 8.32 0.41 11.82
CA VAL A 213 8.69 -0.63 10.86
C VAL A 213 8.40 -1.98 11.51
N ASN A 214 7.54 -2.77 10.88
CA ASN A 214 7.07 -4.05 11.42
C ASN A 214 6.50 -3.93 12.84
N GLY A 215 5.89 -2.76 13.16
CA GLY A 215 5.31 -2.46 14.48
C GLY A 215 6.32 -1.98 15.53
N GLU A 216 7.59 -1.86 15.21
CA GLU A 216 8.64 -1.37 16.10
C GLU A 216 9.13 0.02 15.67
N ILE A 217 9.52 0.85 16.65
CA ILE A 217 10.16 2.14 16.39
C ILE A 217 11.66 1.95 16.29
N ASN A 218 12.23 2.36 15.16
CA ASN A 218 13.66 2.32 14.89
C ASN A 218 14.30 0.95 15.25
N PRO A 219 13.80 -0.19 14.70
CA PRO A 219 14.39 -1.49 14.97
C PRO A 219 15.83 -1.59 14.49
N ASP A 220 16.58 -2.49 15.12
CA ASP A 220 17.93 -2.85 14.71
C ASP A 220 17.90 -3.87 13.57
N VAL A 221 18.63 -3.60 12.50
CA VAL A 221 18.84 -4.51 11.36
C VAL A 221 20.33 -4.79 11.23
N ASN A 222 20.71 -6.07 11.22
CA ASN A 222 22.10 -6.48 11.14
C ASN A 222 22.46 -6.90 9.72
N ILE A 223 23.64 -6.46 9.27
CA ILE A 223 24.21 -6.83 7.98
C ILE A 223 25.74 -6.89 8.10
N THR A 224 26.37 -7.84 7.41
CA THR A 224 27.84 -7.94 7.40
C THR A 224 28.43 -7.02 6.32
N SER A 225 29.56 -6.38 6.61
CA SER A 225 30.27 -5.57 5.60
C SER A 225 30.62 -6.42 4.38
N GLY A 226 30.19 -5.97 3.18
CA GLY A 226 30.30 -6.66 1.92
C GLY A 226 29.16 -7.64 1.63
N GLU A 227 28.29 -7.94 2.59
CA GLU A 227 27.08 -8.73 2.36
C GLU A 227 26.07 -7.95 1.52
N THR A 228 25.40 -8.66 0.60
CA THR A 228 24.22 -8.16 -0.10
C THR A 228 22.98 -8.81 0.48
N GLN A 229 21.97 -8.02 0.82
CA GLN A 229 20.65 -8.48 1.28
C GLN A 229 19.56 -8.00 0.34
N LEU A 230 18.45 -8.74 0.28
CA LEU A 230 17.19 -8.30 -0.32
C LEU A 230 16.38 -7.56 0.73
N TRP A 231 16.10 -6.29 0.48
CA TRP A 231 15.23 -5.49 1.35
C TRP A 231 13.91 -5.18 0.63
N ARG A 232 12.80 -5.49 1.31
CA ARG A 232 11.44 -5.29 0.82
C ARG A 232 10.80 -4.14 1.58
N PHE A 233 10.62 -3.01 0.92
CA PHE A 233 9.95 -1.84 1.50
C PHE A 233 8.50 -1.78 1.04
N ALA A 234 7.57 -1.57 1.99
CA ALA A 234 6.16 -1.32 1.69
C ALA A 234 5.65 -0.18 2.57
N ASN A 235 5.07 0.83 1.97
CA ASN A 235 4.27 1.81 2.70
C ASN A 235 2.86 1.28 2.85
N ILE A 236 2.56 0.76 4.05
CA ILE A 236 1.27 0.20 4.43
C ILE A 236 0.45 1.15 5.31
N GLY A 237 0.86 2.41 5.37
CA GLY A 237 0.16 3.49 6.05
C GLY A 237 -0.94 4.11 5.19
N PRO A 238 -1.86 4.89 5.82
CA PRO A 238 -3.04 5.42 5.12
C PRO A 238 -2.73 6.59 4.19
N GLU A 239 -1.71 7.42 4.49
CA GLU A 239 -1.56 8.71 3.81
C GLU A 239 -0.13 9.17 3.58
N ASN A 240 0.75 8.99 4.57
CA ASN A 240 2.04 9.69 4.53
C ASN A 240 2.98 9.16 3.44
N GLU A 241 3.74 10.08 2.88
CA GLU A 241 4.81 9.78 1.93
C GLU A 241 6.16 9.75 2.66
N TYR A 242 7.03 8.90 2.18
CA TYR A 242 8.38 8.77 2.69
C TYR A 242 9.41 8.89 1.58
N GLN A 243 10.60 9.31 1.91
CA GLN A 243 11.78 9.17 1.06
C GLN A 243 12.86 8.43 1.83
N ILE A 244 13.11 7.19 1.44
CA ILE A 244 14.07 6.31 2.08
C ILE A 244 15.48 6.67 1.62
N ALA A 245 16.41 6.80 2.56
CA ALA A 245 17.83 7.00 2.28
C ALA A 245 18.70 6.23 3.28
N LEU A 246 19.75 5.59 2.77
CA LEU A 246 20.79 4.95 3.58
C LEU A 246 22.12 5.65 3.29
N PRO A 247 22.72 6.39 4.24
CA PRO A 247 23.91 7.18 3.98
C PRO A 247 25.04 6.37 3.36
N SER A 248 25.62 6.89 2.27
CA SER A 248 26.73 6.27 1.53
C SER A 248 26.44 4.90 0.91
N HIS A 249 25.18 4.54 0.75
CA HIS A 249 24.74 3.33 0.09
C HIS A 249 23.76 3.64 -1.03
N THR A 250 23.71 2.76 -2.03
CA THR A 250 22.83 2.86 -3.18
C THR A 250 21.87 1.66 -3.18
N PHE A 251 20.60 1.91 -3.44
CA PHE A 251 19.60 0.89 -3.64
C PHE A 251 19.61 0.42 -5.09
N HIS A 252 19.72 -0.89 -5.31
CA HIS A 252 19.53 -1.51 -6.61
C HIS A 252 18.13 -2.08 -6.67
N VAL A 253 17.24 -1.38 -7.36
CA VAL A 253 15.82 -1.74 -7.44
C VAL A 253 15.62 -2.92 -8.38
N ILE A 254 15.10 -4.00 -7.84
CA ILE A 254 14.82 -5.27 -8.53
C ILE A 254 13.33 -5.56 -8.63
N GLY A 255 12.49 -4.87 -7.87
CA GLY A 255 11.04 -4.97 -7.93
C GLY A 255 10.38 -3.65 -7.55
N GLU A 256 9.23 -3.38 -8.15
CA GLU A 256 8.41 -2.21 -7.90
C GLU A 256 6.94 -2.63 -7.94
N ASP A 257 6.16 -2.22 -6.94
CA ASP A 257 4.73 -2.52 -6.80
C ASP A 257 4.37 -4.01 -6.97
N GLY A 258 5.18 -4.91 -6.37
CA GLY A 258 4.93 -6.35 -6.43
C GLY A 258 5.38 -7.03 -7.70
N SER A 259 5.95 -6.29 -8.66
CA SER A 259 6.43 -6.84 -9.94
C SER A 259 7.95 -6.69 -10.08
N PRO A 260 8.70 -7.75 -10.50
CA PRO A 260 10.12 -7.63 -10.80
C PRO A 260 10.33 -6.69 -11.97
N VAL A 261 11.31 -5.80 -11.86
CA VAL A 261 11.69 -4.91 -12.97
C VAL A 261 12.29 -5.66 -14.15
N TRP A 262 12.16 -5.12 -15.36
CA TRP A 262 12.85 -5.68 -16.54
C TRP A 262 14.34 -5.42 -16.46
N GLU A 263 14.68 -4.19 -16.07
CA GLU A 263 16.04 -3.67 -16.01
C GLU A 263 16.28 -3.10 -14.62
N VAL A 264 17.31 -3.62 -13.95
CA VAL A 264 17.70 -3.16 -12.61
C VAL A 264 18.22 -1.73 -12.70
N TRP A 265 17.70 -0.87 -11.87
CA TRP A 265 18.13 0.51 -11.78
C TRP A 265 18.60 0.84 -10.37
N GLN A 266 19.31 1.94 -10.22
CA GLN A 266 19.88 2.31 -8.94
C GLN A 266 19.56 3.75 -8.58
N ASN A 267 19.37 4.01 -7.29
CA ASN A 267 19.21 5.34 -6.74
C ASN A 267 19.69 5.37 -5.28
N ASP A 268 20.09 6.54 -4.82
CA ASP A 268 20.51 6.75 -3.43
C ASP A 268 19.29 7.02 -2.50
N THR A 269 18.14 7.32 -3.09
CA THR A 269 16.88 7.53 -2.37
C THR A 269 15.72 6.86 -3.10
N LEU A 270 14.68 6.46 -2.34
CA LEU A 270 13.45 5.90 -2.89
C LEU A 270 12.26 6.70 -2.35
N PHE A 271 11.47 7.29 -3.26
CA PHE A 271 10.22 7.94 -2.89
C PHE A 271 9.11 6.90 -2.76
N LEU A 272 8.52 6.82 -1.57
CA LEU A 272 7.58 5.78 -1.17
C LEU A 272 6.25 6.40 -0.71
N PRO A 273 5.37 6.82 -1.64
CA PRO A 273 4.03 7.27 -1.29
C PRO A 273 3.17 6.13 -0.74
N SER A 274 2.01 6.45 -0.18
CA SER A 274 1.08 5.44 0.32
C SER A 274 0.76 4.40 -0.76
N GLY A 275 0.80 3.12 -0.40
CA GLY A 275 0.60 1.97 -1.28
C GLY A 275 1.82 1.52 -2.09
N LYS A 276 2.86 2.32 -2.20
CA LYS A 276 4.07 2.00 -2.98
C LYS A 276 4.94 0.94 -2.30
N ARG A 277 5.57 0.08 -3.12
CA ARG A 277 6.50 -0.97 -2.65
C ARG A 277 7.74 -1.00 -3.52
N PHE A 278 8.89 -1.34 -2.89
CA PHE A 278 10.15 -1.60 -3.57
C PHE A 278 10.82 -2.85 -3.02
N ASP A 279 11.30 -3.73 -3.91
CA ASP A 279 12.25 -4.78 -3.61
C ASP A 279 13.62 -4.34 -4.11
N VAL A 280 14.61 -4.30 -3.21
CA VAL A 280 15.93 -3.77 -3.54
C VAL A 280 17.05 -4.67 -3.03
N LEU A 281 18.17 -4.70 -3.77
CA LEU A 281 19.42 -5.27 -3.26
C LEU A 281 20.24 -4.15 -2.63
N VAL A 282 20.71 -4.40 -1.41
CA VAL A 282 21.57 -3.49 -0.65
C VAL A 282 22.86 -4.22 -0.30
N THR A 283 23.99 -3.68 -0.71
CA THR A 283 25.32 -4.18 -0.31
C THR A 283 25.89 -3.28 0.76
N ALA A 284 26.12 -3.83 1.94
CA ALA A 284 26.69 -3.06 3.04
C ALA A 284 28.17 -2.74 2.83
N THR A 285 28.54 -1.51 3.14
CA THR A 285 29.94 -1.04 3.11
C THR A 285 30.28 -0.34 4.41
N GLY A 286 31.53 -0.44 4.84
CA GLY A 286 31.99 0.18 6.09
C GLY A 286 31.74 -0.68 7.33
N ASN A 287 31.65 -0.04 8.48
CA ASN A 287 31.48 -0.70 9.80
C ASN A 287 30.82 0.29 10.77
N GLY A 288 29.98 -0.20 11.66
CA GLY A 288 29.29 0.58 12.68
C GLY A 288 27.78 0.69 12.43
N SER A 289 27.13 1.57 13.18
CA SER A 289 25.68 1.74 13.09
C SER A 289 25.35 2.99 12.30
N ILE A 290 24.51 2.88 11.28
CA ILE A 290 24.03 4.01 10.46
C ILE A 290 22.50 4.03 10.43
N PRO A 291 21.88 5.21 10.34
CA PRO A 291 20.43 5.29 10.29
C PRO A 291 19.91 5.05 8.87
N LEU A 292 18.85 4.25 8.74
CA LEU A 292 17.97 4.25 7.58
C LEU A 292 16.93 5.36 7.80
N ASN A 293 16.98 6.41 7.00
CA ASN A 293 16.23 7.64 7.26
C ASN A 293 15.08 7.88 6.29
N ASN A 294 14.04 8.53 6.82
CA ASN A 294 13.12 9.32 6.01
C ASN A 294 13.73 10.72 5.79
N THR A 295 13.85 11.12 4.54
CA THR A 295 14.35 12.46 4.16
C THR A 295 13.25 13.38 3.62
N PHE A 296 12.01 12.92 3.56
CA PHE A 296 10.82 13.68 3.20
C PHE A 296 10.09 14.20 4.46
N GLY A 297 9.46 15.37 4.38
CA GLY A 297 8.65 15.89 5.49
C GLY A 297 9.44 16.11 6.80
N LEU A 298 10.66 16.59 6.70
CA LEU A 298 11.52 16.82 7.87
C LEU A 298 10.85 17.79 8.86
N GLY A 299 10.76 17.37 10.13
CA GLY A 299 10.11 18.12 11.21
C GLY A 299 8.66 17.72 11.49
N TYR A 300 8.07 16.89 10.63
CA TYR A 300 6.75 16.32 10.84
C TYR A 300 6.78 15.19 11.89
N TYR A 301 7.81 14.35 11.82
CA TYR A 301 8.00 13.23 12.75
C TYR A 301 8.94 13.61 13.91
N LYS A 302 8.71 13.01 15.07
CA LYS A 302 9.62 13.14 16.24
C LYS A 302 11.00 12.53 15.94
N ASP A 303 11.04 11.45 15.19
CA ASP A 303 12.24 10.79 14.71
C ASP A 303 12.02 10.35 13.26
N ASN A 304 12.90 10.78 12.37
CA ASN A 304 12.83 10.44 10.94
C ASN A 304 13.54 9.11 10.60
N ARG A 305 13.93 8.31 11.59
CA ARG A 305 14.57 7.02 11.35
C ARG A 305 13.54 5.92 11.16
N PHE A 306 13.72 5.14 10.11
CA PHE A 306 13.00 3.87 9.94
C PHE A 306 13.63 2.76 10.78
N ALA A 307 14.98 2.65 10.73
CA ALA A 307 15.73 1.60 11.39
C ALA A 307 17.17 2.04 11.67
N THR A 308 17.84 1.34 12.58
CA THR A 308 19.29 1.42 12.78
C THR A 308 19.95 0.22 12.09
N ILE A 309 20.79 0.47 11.09
CA ILE A 309 21.51 -0.58 10.36
C ILE A 309 22.87 -0.77 11.00
N ASN A 310 23.07 -1.95 11.57
CA ASN A 310 24.31 -2.36 12.25
C ASN A 310 25.18 -3.16 11.29
N ILE A 311 26.19 -2.50 10.72
CA ILE A 311 27.17 -3.11 9.81
C ILE A 311 28.29 -3.69 10.63
N GLN A 312 28.54 -5.00 10.51
CA GLN A 312 29.56 -5.74 11.28
C GLN A 312 30.59 -6.35 10.35
N GLY A 313 31.82 -6.58 10.89
CA GLY A 313 32.92 -7.22 10.15
C GLY A 313 33.79 -6.24 9.39
N ASN A 314 34.77 -6.77 8.68
CA ASN A 314 35.71 -6.02 7.85
C ASN A 314 35.47 -6.35 6.38
N GLN A 315 35.57 -5.36 5.53
CA GLN A 315 35.36 -5.47 4.08
C GLN A 315 36.28 -6.49 3.38
N GLU A 316 37.41 -6.82 4.02
CA GLU A 316 38.40 -7.80 3.50
C GLU A 316 37.88 -9.26 3.56
N ASP A 317 36.82 -9.55 4.32
CA ASP A 317 36.30 -10.90 4.48
C ASP A 317 35.32 -11.34 3.37
N VAL A 318 34.96 -10.44 2.45
CA VAL A 318 33.96 -10.73 1.39
C VAL A 318 34.55 -10.49 0.00
N GLU A 319 35.39 -11.42 -0.46
CA GLU A 319 35.85 -11.51 -1.86
C GLU A 319 34.75 -12.06 -2.81
N LYS A 320 33.49 -11.88 -2.55
CA LYS A 320 32.44 -12.21 -3.52
C LYS A 320 32.16 -10.94 -4.32
N GLU A 321 32.53 -10.94 -5.60
CA GLU A 321 31.93 -10.03 -6.56
C GLU A 321 30.41 -10.20 -6.43
N ASN A 322 29.77 -9.26 -5.73
CA ASN A 322 28.31 -9.16 -5.69
C ASN A 322 27.85 -8.80 -7.09
N ILE A 323 27.54 -9.81 -7.88
CA ILE A 323 27.06 -9.63 -9.25
C ILE A 323 25.61 -9.17 -9.18
N ILE A 324 25.41 -7.87 -9.00
CA ILE A 324 24.09 -7.27 -9.15
C ILE A 324 23.66 -7.48 -10.62
N PRO A 325 22.51 -8.13 -10.87
CA PRO A 325 22.05 -8.33 -12.22
C PRO A 325 21.68 -6.98 -12.87
N THR A 326 21.83 -6.88 -14.19
CA THR A 326 21.38 -5.70 -14.94
C THR A 326 19.93 -5.84 -15.43
N SER A 327 19.43 -7.07 -15.51
CA SER A 327 18.06 -7.38 -15.92
C SER A 327 17.58 -8.65 -15.21
N LEU A 328 16.29 -8.74 -14.95
CA LEU A 328 15.67 -9.88 -14.27
C LEU A 328 14.76 -10.69 -15.19
N ARG A 329 14.10 -10.05 -16.12
CA ARG A 329 13.14 -10.67 -17.02
C ARG A 329 13.08 -9.94 -18.37
N PRO A 330 12.52 -10.55 -19.42
CA PRO A 330 12.28 -9.86 -20.68
C PRO A 330 11.43 -8.61 -20.50
N ARG A 331 11.72 -7.57 -21.27
CA ARG A 331 10.94 -6.34 -21.27
C ARG A 331 9.60 -6.56 -21.96
N GLU A 332 8.51 -6.30 -21.27
CA GLU A 332 7.14 -6.29 -21.76
C GLU A 332 6.70 -4.86 -22.01
N ASP A 333 7.16 -4.29 -23.11
CA ASP A 333 7.03 -2.87 -23.40
C ASP A 333 5.68 -2.56 -24.09
N LEU A 334 4.87 -1.75 -23.45
CA LEU A 334 3.59 -1.27 -24.00
C LEU A 334 3.74 -0.01 -24.86
N ASN A 335 4.96 0.51 -25.10
CA ASN A 335 5.17 1.71 -25.91
C ASN A 335 4.63 1.57 -27.35
N ASN A 336 4.63 0.36 -27.89
CA ASN A 336 4.11 0.07 -29.22
C ASN A 336 2.77 -0.70 -29.20
N ALA A 337 2.08 -0.78 -28.05
CA ALA A 337 0.81 -1.45 -27.96
C ALA A 337 -0.27 -0.78 -28.83
N ASN A 338 -1.18 -1.60 -29.38
CA ASN A 338 -2.34 -1.08 -30.08
C ASN A 338 -3.36 -0.56 -29.05
N ILE A 339 -3.50 0.75 -28.93
CA ILE A 339 -4.37 1.38 -27.95
C ILE A 339 -5.81 1.33 -28.44
N ALA A 340 -6.66 0.64 -27.70
CA ALA A 340 -8.08 0.47 -28.02
C ALA A 340 -8.91 1.72 -27.64
N ASN A 341 -8.50 2.43 -26.58
CA ASN A 341 -9.22 3.61 -26.11
C ASN A 341 -8.27 4.56 -25.36
N TYR A 342 -8.62 5.84 -25.36
CA TYR A 342 -7.92 6.92 -24.65
C TYR A 342 -8.85 7.55 -23.63
N ARG A 343 -8.41 7.66 -22.37
CA ARG A 343 -9.20 8.30 -21.31
C ARG A 343 -8.45 9.44 -20.67
N VAL A 344 -9.20 10.38 -20.13
CA VAL A 344 -8.66 11.46 -19.29
C VAL A 344 -9.37 11.39 -17.94
N LEU A 345 -8.61 11.27 -16.88
CA LEU A 345 -9.09 11.31 -15.51
C LEU A 345 -8.52 12.55 -14.82
N ASN A 346 -9.40 13.46 -14.43
CA ASN A 346 -9.05 14.71 -13.76
C ASN A 346 -9.28 14.54 -12.25
N PHE A 347 -8.22 14.65 -11.47
CA PHE A 347 -8.22 14.60 -10.01
C PHE A 347 -8.29 16.03 -9.47
N SER A 348 -9.13 16.27 -8.49
CA SER A 348 -9.25 17.58 -7.85
C SER A 348 -9.65 17.44 -6.39
N SER A 349 -9.02 18.23 -5.53
CA SER A 349 -9.29 18.30 -4.09
C SER A 349 -9.86 19.66 -3.69
N ASP A 350 -10.71 19.66 -2.69
CA ASP A 350 -11.14 20.83 -1.94
C ASP A 350 -11.01 20.48 -0.44
N ASP A 351 -9.82 20.73 0.09
CA ASP A 351 -9.47 20.36 1.48
C ASP A 351 -10.29 21.14 2.50
N LYS A 352 -10.84 22.28 2.11
CA LYS A 352 -11.65 23.11 3.02
C LYS A 352 -13.02 22.47 3.29
N ASP A 353 -13.62 21.88 2.25
CA ASP A 353 -14.95 21.27 2.32
C ASP A 353 -14.86 19.73 2.30
N TRP A 354 -13.64 19.16 2.30
CA TRP A 354 -13.31 17.73 2.24
C TRP A 354 -14.01 17.04 1.06
N ILE A 355 -13.90 17.66 -0.11
CA ILE A 355 -14.51 17.17 -1.34
C ILE A 355 -13.43 16.76 -2.33
N TYR A 356 -13.33 15.47 -2.58
CA TYR A 356 -12.33 14.88 -3.46
C TYR A 356 -13.02 14.21 -4.65
N LYS A 357 -12.55 14.49 -5.86
CA LYS A 357 -13.26 14.12 -7.08
C LYS A 357 -12.36 13.56 -8.16
N ILE A 358 -12.91 12.63 -8.94
CA ILE A 358 -12.39 12.26 -10.26
C ILE A 358 -13.43 12.68 -11.30
N ASN A 359 -12.99 13.42 -12.33
CA ASN A 359 -13.88 13.97 -13.39
C ASN A 359 -15.08 14.74 -12.84
N ASN A 360 -14.85 15.55 -11.79
CA ASN A 360 -15.86 16.36 -11.11
C ASN A 360 -17.00 15.54 -10.46
N ARG A 361 -16.71 14.29 -10.07
CA ARG A 361 -17.65 13.39 -9.40
C ARG A 361 -17.00 12.78 -8.17
N THR A 362 -17.76 12.64 -7.10
CA THR A 362 -17.39 11.83 -5.95
C THR A 362 -17.75 10.36 -6.20
N PHE A 363 -17.16 9.47 -5.43
CA PHE A 363 -17.41 8.03 -5.51
C PHE A 363 -18.89 7.67 -5.36
N ASP A 364 -19.32 6.68 -6.12
CA ASP A 364 -20.64 6.06 -6.05
C ASP A 364 -20.50 4.58 -6.47
N HIS A 365 -20.58 3.66 -5.51
CA HIS A 365 -20.39 2.23 -5.73
C HIS A 365 -21.38 1.58 -6.72
N ASN A 366 -22.53 2.26 -6.97
CA ASN A 366 -23.53 1.80 -7.93
C ASN A 366 -23.28 2.29 -9.36
N ARG A 367 -22.37 3.26 -9.53
CA ARG A 367 -22.10 3.88 -10.83
C ARG A 367 -20.87 3.25 -11.48
N ILE A 368 -21.00 2.80 -12.71
CA ILE A 368 -19.83 2.45 -13.54
C ILE A 368 -19.31 3.72 -14.19
N ASP A 369 -18.11 4.14 -13.81
CA ASP A 369 -17.46 5.33 -14.38
C ASP A 369 -16.74 5.02 -15.68
N GLN A 370 -16.18 3.82 -15.82
CA GLN A 370 -15.48 3.37 -17.01
C GLN A 370 -15.93 1.95 -17.39
N THR A 371 -16.18 1.71 -18.68
CA THR A 371 -16.37 0.36 -19.23
C THR A 371 -15.20 0.05 -20.13
N VAL A 372 -14.52 -1.05 -19.90
CA VAL A 372 -13.30 -1.48 -20.58
C VAL A 372 -13.55 -2.83 -21.24
N LYS A 373 -13.01 -3.05 -22.44
CA LYS A 373 -13.14 -4.33 -23.13
C LYS A 373 -11.99 -5.26 -22.79
N LEU A 374 -12.33 -6.49 -22.41
CA LEU A 374 -11.34 -7.55 -22.18
C LEU A 374 -10.45 -7.79 -23.40
N GLY A 375 -9.18 -8.06 -23.20
CA GLY A 375 -8.18 -8.29 -24.24
C GLY A 375 -7.70 -7.02 -24.94
N THR A 376 -7.84 -5.85 -24.30
CA THR A 376 -7.41 -4.57 -24.87
C THR A 376 -6.39 -3.89 -23.98
N VAL A 377 -5.60 -3.00 -24.60
CA VAL A 377 -4.74 -2.04 -23.90
C VAL A 377 -5.38 -0.64 -24.05
N GLU A 378 -5.56 0.05 -22.96
CA GLU A 378 -6.02 1.43 -22.94
C GLU A 378 -4.91 2.37 -22.48
N GLU A 379 -4.96 3.63 -22.95
CA GLU A 379 -4.08 4.70 -22.47
C GLU A 379 -4.89 5.68 -21.63
N TRP A 380 -4.49 5.87 -20.39
CA TRP A 380 -5.14 6.76 -19.44
C TRP A 380 -4.22 7.92 -19.10
N LYS A 381 -4.71 9.13 -19.33
CA LYS A 381 -4.07 10.38 -18.91
C LYS A 381 -4.68 10.83 -17.59
N LEU A 382 -3.86 10.84 -16.56
CA LEU A 382 -4.18 11.22 -15.19
C LEU A 382 -3.73 12.67 -15.00
N VAL A 383 -4.64 13.56 -14.64
CA VAL A 383 -4.35 15.00 -14.52
C VAL A 383 -4.69 15.46 -13.11
N ASN A 384 -3.75 16.05 -12.41
CA ASN A 384 -3.99 16.71 -11.14
C ASN A 384 -4.34 18.19 -11.41
N LEU A 385 -5.58 18.57 -11.07
CA LEU A 385 -6.11 19.92 -11.27
C LEU A 385 -5.87 20.85 -10.08
N ASP A 386 -5.27 20.37 -9.01
CA ASP A 386 -5.00 21.18 -7.83
C ASP A 386 -3.97 22.26 -8.14
N ASP A 387 -4.04 23.36 -7.38
CA ASP A 387 -3.11 24.47 -7.52
C ASP A 387 -1.67 23.94 -7.35
N PRO A 388 -0.76 24.21 -8.30
CA PRO A 388 0.64 23.80 -8.18
C PRO A 388 1.34 24.24 -6.87
N GLU A 389 0.85 25.29 -6.22
CA GLU A 389 1.38 25.77 -4.94
C GLU A 389 0.79 25.05 -3.72
N SER A 390 -0.27 24.24 -3.88
CA SER A 390 -0.88 23.49 -2.76
C SER A 390 0.04 22.42 -2.21
N GLY A 391 0.88 21.83 -3.05
CA GLY A 391 1.68 20.66 -2.71
C GLY A 391 0.92 19.34 -2.77
N ASN A 392 -0.38 19.36 -3.07
CA ASN A 392 -1.22 18.16 -3.09
C ASN A 392 -0.86 17.25 -4.26
N ILE A 393 -0.26 16.11 -3.96
CA ILE A 393 -0.03 15.03 -4.91
C ILE A 393 -1.15 13.99 -4.79
N HIS A 394 -1.35 13.19 -5.85
CA HIS A 394 -2.29 12.08 -5.81
C HIS A 394 -1.60 10.79 -6.25
N PRO A 395 -1.24 9.88 -5.34
CA PRO A 395 -0.84 8.54 -5.70
C PRO A 395 -2.04 7.81 -6.34
N PHE A 396 -2.03 7.64 -7.65
CA PHE A 396 -3.03 6.89 -8.38
C PHE A 396 -2.76 5.41 -8.24
N HIS A 397 -3.80 4.65 -7.86
CA HIS A 397 -3.80 3.19 -7.83
C HIS A 397 -4.98 2.64 -8.64
N ILE A 398 -4.75 1.50 -9.29
CA ILE A 398 -5.80 0.71 -9.95
C ILE A 398 -5.70 -0.74 -9.51
N HIS A 399 -6.83 -1.32 -9.17
CA HIS A 399 -6.94 -2.72 -8.74
C HIS A 399 -6.78 -3.68 -9.92
N VAL A 400 -6.28 -4.88 -9.64
CA VAL A 400 -6.16 -6.02 -10.58
C VAL A 400 -5.07 -5.84 -11.65
N ASN A 401 -5.01 -4.67 -12.28
CA ASN A 401 -4.24 -4.50 -13.52
C ASN A 401 -3.06 -3.55 -13.31
N ASP A 402 -1.85 -4.07 -13.44
CA ASP A 402 -0.66 -3.23 -13.47
C ASP A 402 -0.61 -2.41 -14.76
N PHE A 403 0.09 -1.29 -14.71
CA PHE A 403 0.28 -0.39 -15.85
C PHE A 403 1.75 -0.07 -16.10
N GLN A 404 2.04 0.35 -17.31
CA GLN A 404 3.30 1.00 -17.67
C GLN A 404 3.11 2.52 -17.66
N VAL A 405 3.97 3.24 -16.93
CA VAL A 405 4.07 4.70 -17.05
C VAL A 405 4.74 5.06 -18.37
N ILE A 406 4.13 5.94 -19.15
CA ILE A 406 4.59 6.38 -20.46
C ILE A 406 5.24 7.75 -20.41
N SER A 407 4.62 8.68 -19.69
CA SER A 407 5.16 10.04 -19.54
C SER A 407 4.71 10.67 -18.22
N VAL A 408 5.50 11.61 -17.73
CA VAL A 408 5.20 12.48 -16.58
C VAL A 408 5.39 13.93 -17.02
N ASN A 409 4.38 14.77 -16.86
CA ASN A 409 4.38 16.18 -17.28
C ASN A 409 4.78 16.39 -18.75
N GLY A 410 4.38 15.45 -19.61
CA GLY A 410 4.69 15.46 -21.05
C GLY A 410 6.08 14.96 -21.42
N GLU A 411 6.96 14.72 -20.45
CA GLU A 411 8.29 14.14 -20.69
C GLU A 411 8.20 12.61 -20.69
N PRO A 412 8.85 11.93 -21.64
CA PRO A 412 8.88 10.46 -21.68
C PRO A 412 9.44 9.86 -20.38
N TYR A 413 8.76 8.84 -19.87
CA TYR A 413 9.21 8.12 -18.69
C TYR A 413 9.90 6.81 -19.10
N ASP A 414 11.10 6.58 -18.57
CA ASP A 414 11.85 5.35 -18.80
C ASP A 414 11.40 4.25 -17.83
N ALA A 415 10.24 3.64 -18.16
CA ALA A 415 9.69 2.57 -17.34
C ALA A 415 10.62 1.37 -17.27
N ARG A 416 10.86 0.87 -16.07
CA ARG A 416 11.73 -0.28 -15.78
C ARG A 416 10.92 -1.54 -15.42
N GLY A 417 9.64 -1.40 -15.21
CA GLY A 417 8.68 -2.44 -14.84
C GLY A 417 7.24 -1.98 -15.04
N LEU A 418 6.30 -2.85 -14.68
CA LEU A 418 4.92 -2.47 -14.48
C LEU A 418 4.76 -1.98 -13.03
N GLN A 419 3.78 -1.14 -12.80
CA GLN A 419 3.43 -0.55 -11.51
C GLN A 419 1.91 -0.63 -11.30
N ASP A 420 1.46 -0.59 -10.07
CA ASP A 420 0.04 -0.42 -9.74
C ASP A 420 -0.26 0.93 -9.06
N THR A 421 0.81 1.61 -8.64
CA THR A 421 0.72 2.91 -7.95
C THR A 421 1.72 3.91 -8.53
N VAL A 422 1.22 5.08 -8.99
CA VAL A 422 2.05 6.17 -9.50
C VAL A 422 1.58 7.53 -8.97
N THR A 423 2.51 8.37 -8.54
CA THR A 423 2.18 9.73 -8.08
C THR A 423 1.87 10.67 -9.25
N ILE A 424 0.70 11.29 -9.22
CA ILE A 424 0.35 12.41 -10.10
C ILE A 424 0.86 13.69 -9.43
N PRO A 425 1.86 14.39 -10.02
CA PRO A 425 2.41 15.60 -9.42
C PRO A 425 1.36 16.71 -9.28
N THR A 426 1.52 17.57 -8.30
CA THR A 426 0.64 18.73 -8.11
C THR A 426 0.58 19.60 -9.36
N GLY A 427 -0.61 19.86 -9.87
CA GLY A 427 -0.82 20.61 -11.11
C GLY A 427 -0.25 19.96 -12.37
N GLY A 428 0.13 18.68 -12.29
CA GLY A 428 0.80 17.93 -13.35
C GLY A 428 -0.05 16.82 -13.93
N GLU A 429 0.61 15.97 -14.72
CA GLU A 429 -0.05 14.86 -15.40
C GLU A 429 0.85 13.63 -15.53
N VAL A 430 0.23 12.44 -15.57
CA VAL A 430 0.88 11.16 -15.86
C VAL A 430 0.07 10.45 -16.94
N VAL A 431 0.76 9.85 -17.91
CA VAL A 431 0.15 8.95 -18.90
C VAL A 431 0.55 7.53 -18.60
N VAL A 432 -0.42 6.65 -18.48
CA VAL A 432 -0.21 5.21 -18.24
C VAL A 432 -0.88 4.37 -19.32
N ARG A 433 -0.33 3.18 -19.60
CA ARG A 433 -0.96 2.16 -20.45
C ARG A 433 -1.26 0.94 -19.63
N ILE A 434 -2.52 0.49 -19.71
CA ILE A 434 -3.07 -0.57 -18.88
C ILE A 434 -3.55 -1.71 -19.77
N PRO A 435 -2.98 -2.92 -19.66
CA PRO A 435 -3.50 -4.10 -20.32
C PRO A 435 -4.63 -4.74 -19.47
N PHE A 436 -5.77 -5.03 -20.08
CA PHE A 436 -6.92 -5.67 -19.44
C PHE A 436 -7.10 -7.09 -20.07
N ASN A 437 -6.27 -8.04 -19.66
CA ASN A 437 -6.14 -9.29 -20.40
C ASN A 437 -7.02 -10.43 -19.86
N ASP A 438 -7.23 -10.55 -18.54
CA ASP A 438 -7.57 -11.82 -17.93
C ASP A 438 -8.92 -11.83 -17.20
N PHE A 439 -9.21 -10.79 -16.42
CA PHE A 439 -10.37 -10.79 -15.53
C PHE A 439 -11.47 -9.86 -16.02
N VAL A 440 -12.72 -10.36 -15.96
CA VAL A 440 -13.93 -9.55 -16.15
C VAL A 440 -14.54 -9.25 -14.80
N GLY A 441 -15.29 -8.15 -14.72
CA GLY A 441 -16.01 -7.74 -13.52
C GLY A 441 -15.76 -6.29 -13.16
N LYS A 442 -16.34 -5.92 -12.01
CA LYS A 442 -16.20 -4.55 -11.46
C LYS A 442 -14.99 -4.48 -10.55
N SER A 443 -14.27 -3.37 -10.63
CA SER A 443 -13.21 -3.02 -9.73
C SER A 443 -13.09 -1.50 -9.61
N VAL A 444 -12.10 -1.00 -8.87
CA VAL A 444 -11.93 0.43 -8.60
C VAL A 444 -10.56 0.93 -9.00
N TYR A 445 -10.48 2.22 -9.22
CA TYR A 445 -9.26 3.03 -9.27
C TYR A 445 -9.45 4.26 -8.39
N HIS A 446 -8.40 4.72 -7.72
CA HIS A 446 -8.53 5.80 -6.76
C HIS A 446 -7.20 6.50 -6.46
N CYS A 447 -7.26 7.63 -5.78
CA CYS A 447 -6.12 8.19 -5.08
C CYS A 447 -5.82 7.31 -3.86
N HIS A 448 -4.57 6.94 -3.65
CA HIS A 448 -4.16 6.08 -2.54
C HIS A 448 -3.82 6.85 -1.26
N LEU A 449 -3.93 8.17 -1.23
CA LEU A 449 -4.20 8.87 0.01
C LEU A 449 -5.61 8.47 0.43
N MET A 450 -5.71 7.59 1.44
CA MET A 450 -6.98 6.92 1.77
C MET A 450 -8.06 7.91 2.19
N PHE A 451 -7.67 9.01 2.83
CA PHE A 451 -8.60 10.09 3.13
C PHE A 451 -9.23 10.65 1.84
N HIS A 452 -8.42 10.92 0.80
CA HIS A 452 -8.94 11.39 -0.48
C HIS A 452 -9.85 10.35 -1.15
N GLY A 453 -9.45 9.08 -1.15
CA GLY A 453 -10.23 7.97 -1.69
C GLY A 453 -11.60 7.84 -1.03
N ASP A 454 -11.63 7.74 0.28
CA ASP A 454 -12.84 7.58 1.08
C ASP A 454 -13.79 8.79 1.02
N PHE A 455 -13.24 10.00 0.86
CA PHE A 455 -14.03 11.21 0.70
C PHE A 455 -14.34 11.56 -0.76
N GLY A 456 -14.18 10.60 -1.67
CA GLY A 456 -14.76 10.64 -3.00
C GLY A 456 -13.82 10.52 -4.19
N MET A 457 -12.49 10.52 -4.00
CA MET A 457 -11.51 10.42 -5.11
C MET A 457 -11.29 8.97 -5.56
N MET A 458 -12.41 8.31 -5.91
CA MET A 458 -12.47 6.93 -6.38
C MET A 458 -13.48 6.80 -7.51
N GLY A 459 -13.24 5.87 -8.42
CA GLY A 459 -14.15 5.53 -9.52
C GLY A 459 -14.23 4.03 -9.74
N VAL A 460 -15.39 3.58 -10.25
CA VAL A 460 -15.63 2.17 -10.59
C VAL A 460 -15.38 1.95 -12.06
N PHE A 461 -14.60 0.92 -12.39
CA PHE A 461 -14.53 0.41 -13.75
C PHE A 461 -15.07 -1.00 -13.84
N GLU A 462 -15.56 -1.36 -15.03
CA GLU A 462 -16.04 -2.71 -15.33
C GLU A 462 -15.38 -3.22 -16.60
N VAL A 463 -14.70 -4.37 -16.49
CA VAL A 463 -14.16 -5.08 -17.64
C VAL A 463 -15.23 -6.02 -18.18
N VAL A 464 -15.57 -5.87 -19.46
CA VAL A 464 -16.59 -6.67 -20.17
C VAL A 464 -15.97 -7.43 -21.34
N LYS A 465 -16.62 -8.54 -21.76
CA LYS A 465 -16.16 -9.38 -22.87
C LYS A 465 -16.28 -8.71 -24.22
#